data_2f52755c9609271c099b897cf17f0f02
#
_entry.id   2f52755c9609271c099b897cf17f0f02
#
_cell.length_a   1.000
_cell.length_b   1.000
_cell.length_c   1.000
_cell.angle_alpha   90.00
_cell.angle_beta   90.00
_cell.angle_gamma   90.00
#
_symmetry.space_group_name_H-M   'P 1'
#
loop_
_entity.id
_entity.type
_entity.pdbx_description
1 polymer ?
#
loop_
_entity_poly.entity_id
_entity_poly.type
_entity_poly.pdbx_seq_one_letter_code
_entity_poly.pdbx_strand_id
1 'polypeptide(L)'
;MEIVGINEENIREISSIKNEDNWVLNYRLNSYNNFCDLGMPGYGPSYKINFDEVIYYKSNDDKEIKSSWDQIKEDVKCELSCLGVLESEKHLDGMGVTYESEVIYHNMLEELKEKNVIFTSIEEGLKNYPDIAKKYFGKIVSNAENKFAALNGSVFSGGSFIYIPPHTKLDRPLQSYFRINSRGMGQFERTLIIVDDYSDLHYIEGCTAPTYTESSLH
;
A
#
# COMPACT_ATOMS: atom_id res chain seq x y z
N MET A 1 -17.86 2.01 -3.18
CA MET A 1 -17.64 1.65 -4.60
C MET A 1 -16.64 0.49 -4.64
N GLU A 2 -16.90 -0.54 -5.47
CA GLU A 2 -16.04 -1.72 -5.60
C GLU A 2 -15.70 -1.92 -7.08
N ILE A 3 -14.44 -2.28 -7.37
CA ILE A 3 -13.98 -2.65 -8.71
C ILE A 3 -13.62 -4.15 -8.68
N VAL A 4 -14.35 -4.93 -9.46
CA VAL A 4 -14.24 -6.39 -9.51
C VAL A 4 -13.66 -6.83 -10.85
N GLY A 5 -12.75 -7.80 -10.82
CA GLY A 5 -12.08 -8.33 -12.00
C GLY A 5 -10.96 -7.45 -12.52
N ILE A 6 -10.03 -8.08 -13.25
CA ILE A 6 -8.86 -7.39 -13.80
C ILE A 6 -9.01 -7.21 -15.31
N ASN A 7 -9.06 -5.96 -15.75
CA ASN A 7 -9.05 -5.56 -17.16
C ASN A 7 -8.52 -4.12 -17.29
N GLU A 8 -8.24 -3.69 -18.51
CA GLU A 8 -7.67 -2.36 -18.76
C GLU A 8 -8.59 -1.22 -18.30
N GLU A 9 -9.91 -1.36 -18.44
CA GLU A 9 -10.89 -0.34 -18.03
C GLU A 9 -10.85 -0.14 -16.51
N ASN A 10 -10.90 -1.21 -15.74
CA ASN A 10 -10.81 -1.19 -14.28
C ASN A 10 -9.48 -0.59 -13.79
N ILE A 11 -8.38 -0.88 -14.46
CA ILE A 11 -7.07 -0.31 -14.13
C ILE A 11 -7.05 1.21 -14.36
N ARG A 12 -7.62 1.68 -15.47
CA ARG A 12 -7.76 3.11 -15.74
C ARG A 12 -8.69 3.79 -14.75
N GLU A 13 -9.75 3.10 -14.32
CA GLU A 13 -10.66 3.60 -13.29
C GLU A 13 -9.96 3.76 -11.94
N ILE A 14 -9.19 2.76 -11.48
CA ILE A 14 -8.38 2.86 -10.24
C ILE A 14 -7.43 4.06 -10.32
N SER A 15 -6.70 4.20 -11.43
CA SER A 15 -5.77 5.31 -11.64
C SER A 15 -6.47 6.69 -11.64
N SER A 16 -7.66 6.77 -12.22
CA SER A 16 -8.49 7.98 -12.23
C SER A 16 -9.00 8.35 -10.83
N ILE A 17 -9.48 7.37 -10.05
CA ILE A 17 -9.94 7.57 -8.68
C ILE A 17 -8.82 8.12 -7.80
N LYS A 18 -7.59 7.59 -7.98
CA LYS A 18 -6.39 8.00 -7.23
C LYS A 18 -5.75 9.28 -7.78
N ASN A 19 -6.30 9.84 -8.87
CA ASN A 19 -5.78 11.05 -9.52
C ASN A 19 -4.27 10.98 -9.79
N GLU A 20 -3.86 9.87 -10.41
CA GLU A 20 -2.46 9.57 -10.68
C GLU A 20 -1.92 10.30 -11.92
N ASP A 21 -0.63 10.58 -11.91
CA ASP A 21 0.09 11.06 -13.09
C ASP A 21 0.15 10.00 -14.20
N ASN A 22 0.24 10.44 -15.44
CA ASN A 22 0.31 9.56 -16.63
C ASN A 22 1.43 8.52 -16.55
N TRP A 23 2.56 8.79 -15.90
CA TRP A 23 3.64 7.83 -15.79
C TRP A 23 3.27 6.64 -14.88
N VAL A 24 2.45 6.85 -13.85
CA VAL A 24 1.92 5.80 -12.97
C VAL A 24 0.90 4.97 -13.73
N LEU A 25 -0.04 5.60 -14.44
CA LEU A 25 -0.98 4.88 -15.31
C LEU A 25 -0.25 4.03 -16.35
N ASN A 26 0.77 4.55 -17.00
CA ASN A 26 1.57 3.79 -17.97
C ASN A 26 2.28 2.60 -17.32
N TYR A 27 2.78 2.76 -16.09
CA TYR A 27 3.35 1.65 -15.32
C TYR A 27 2.31 0.56 -15.04
N ARG A 28 1.09 0.94 -14.64
CA ARG A 28 -0.03 0.00 -14.41
C ARG A 28 -0.38 -0.78 -15.67
N LEU A 29 -0.56 -0.09 -16.78
CA LEU A 29 -0.92 -0.71 -18.06
C LEU A 29 0.18 -1.64 -18.60
N ASN A 30 1.43 -1.25 -18.45
CA ASN A 30 2.56 -2.12 -18.78
C ASN A 30 2.57 -3.38 -17.89
N SER A 31 2.27 -3.20 -16.59
CA SER A 31 2.16 -4.32 -15.66
C SER A 31 1.00 -5.25 -16.01
N TYR A 32 -0.11 -4.72 -16.48
CA TYR A 32 -1.25 -5.51 -16.96
C TYR A 32 -0.90 -6.33 -18.21
N ASN A 33 -0.19 -5.75 -19.15
CA ASN A 33 0.30 -6.51 -20.31
C ASN A 33 1.18 -7.67 -19.87
N ASN A 34 2.12 -7.42 -18.96
CA ASN A 34 2.95 -8.50 -18.40
C ASN A 34 2.11 -9.55 -17.66
N PHE A 35 1.06 -9.14 -16.93
CA PHE A 35 0.15 -10.08 -16.27
C PHE A 35 -0.57 -10.98 -17.28
N CYS A 36 -1.00 -10.45 -18.41
CA CYS A 36 -1.64 -11.23 -19.46
C CYS A 36 -0.67 -12.23 -20.11
N ASP A 37 0.57 -11.82 -20.34
CA ASP A 37 1.58 -12.61 -21.05
C ASP A 37 2.24 -13.69 -20.16
N LEU A 38 2.36 -13.42 -18.85
CA LEU A 38 3.03 -14.33 -17.92
C LEU A 38 2.12 -15.47 -17.47
N GLY A 39 2.66 -16.68 -17.44
CA GLY A 39 2.03 -17.83 -16.82
C GLY A 39 2.08 -17.79 -15.29
N MET A 40 1.31 -18.68 -14.65
CA MET A 40 1.44 -18.87 -13.19
C MET A 40 2.85 -19.34 -12.84
N PRO A 41 3.41 -18.87 -11.69
CA PRO A 41 4.73 -19.31 -11.25
C PRO A 41 4.81 -20.83 -11.12
N GLY A 42 5.92 -21.41 -11.56
CA GLY A 42 6.18 -22.85 -11.45
C GLY A 42 6.70 -23.30 -10.07
N TYR A 43 6.66 -22.42 -9.07
CA TYR A 43 7.10 -22.66 -7.69
C TYR A 43 5.98 -22.32 -6.69
N GLY A 44 6.08 -22.86 -5.49
CA GLY A 44 5.06 -22.69 -4.46
C GLY A 44 3.84 -23.59 -4.65
N PRO A 45 2.79 -23.40 -3.85
CA PRO A 45 1.55 -24.16 -3.97
C PRO A 45 0.81 -23.83 -5.26
N SER A 46 0.06 -24.82 -5.77
CA SER A 46 -0.81 -24.60 -6.94
C SER A 46 -2.11 -23.93 -6.47
N TYR A 47 -2.29 -22.69 -6.83
CA TYR A 47 -3.52 -21.93 -6.54
C TYR A 47 -4.46 -21.93 -7.74
N LYS A 48 -5.75 -22.16 -7.47
CA LYS A 48 -6.83 -21.92 -8.42
C LYS A 48 -7.46 -20.58 -8.09
N ILE A 49 -6.98 -19.52 -8.70
CA ILE A 49 -7.46 -18.16 -8.50
C ILE A 49 -8.34 -17.78 -9.68
N ASN A 50 -9.58 -17.37 -9.42
CA ASN A 50 -10.41 -16.72 -10.42
C ASN A 50 -10.18 -15.21 -10.36
N PHE A 51 -9.27 -14.71 -11.19
CA PHE A 51 -8.90 -13.29 -11.21
C PHE A 51 -10.06 -12.37 -11.62
N ASP A 52 -11.11 -12.88 -12.23
CA ASP A 52 -12.26 -12.08 -12.64
C ASP A 52 -13.27 -11.85 -11.50
N GLU A 53 -13.15 -12.58 -10.39
CA GLU A 53 -14.03 -12.47 -9.23
C GLU A 53 -13.41 -11.72 -8.04
N VAL A 54 -12.12 -11.41 -8.11
CA VAL A 54 -11.43 -10.67 -7.04
C VAL A 54 -11.86 -9.20 -7.05
N ILE A 55 -12.13 -8.64 -5.87
CA ILE A 55 -12.32 -7.20 -5.68
C ILE A 55 -10.94 -6.57 -5.57
N TYR A 56 -10.53 -5.82 -6.59
CA TYR A 56 -9.20 -5.19 -6.67
C TYR A 56 -9.11 -3.82 -6.04
N TYR A 57 -10.25 -3.16 -5.88
CA TYR A 57 -10.32 -1.86 -5.24
C TYR A 57 -11.65 -1.70 -4.53
N LYS A 58 -11.59 -1.17 -3.33
CA LYS A 58 -12.77 -0.79 -2.54
C LYS A 58 -12.50 0.56 -1.89
N SER A 59 -13.29 1.56 -2.29
CA SER A 59 -13.20 2.88 -1.66
C SER A 59 -13.90 2.88 -0.31
N ASN A 60 -13.30 3.57 0.64
CA ASN A 60 -13.99 4.01 1.85
C ASN A 60 -14.88 5.22 1.55
N ASP A 61 -15.90 5.44 2.39
CA ASP A 61 -16.80 6.61 2.26
C ASP A 61 -16.05 7.92 2.53
N ASP A 62 -14.99 7.86 3.34
CA ASP A 62 -14.14 8.98 3.70
C ASP A 62 -12.77 8.82 3.03
N LYS A 63 -12.45 9.73 2.11
CA LYS A 63 -11.22 9.72 1.31
C LYS A 63 -10.07 10.50 1.93
N GLU A 64 -10.31 11.19 3.06
CA GLU A 64 -9.27 11.97 3.71
C GLU A 64 -8.45 11.11 4.66
N ILE A 65 -7.12 11.20 4.53
CA ILE A 65 -6.19 10.61 5.49
C ILE A 65 -6.25 11.41 6.79
N LYS A 66 -6.59 10.76 7.89
CA LYS A 66 -6.70 11.40 9.21
C LYS A 66 -5.37 11.35 9.93
N SER A 67 -5.10 12.35 10.76
CA SER A 67 -3.92 12.44 11.62
C SER A 67 -4.23 12.26 13.11
N SER A 68 -5.50 12.05 13.44
CA SER A 68 -5.96 11.79 14.81
C SER A 68 -6.98 10.66 14.83
N TRP A 69 -6.86 9.76 15.79
CA TRP A 69 -7.81 8.66 16.02
C TRP A 69 -9.24 9.12 16.30
N ASP A 70 -9.42 10.34 16.80
CA ASP A 70 -10.75 10.90 17.06
C ASP A 70 -11.52 11.24 15.78
N GLN A 71 -10.84 11.29 14.65
CA GLN A 71 -11.41 11.53 13.33
C GLN A 71 -11.76 10.23 12.59
N ILE A 72 -11.33 9.08 13.11
CA ILE A 72 -11.62 7.76 12.54
C ILE A 72 -13.01 7.31 13.01
N LYS A 73 -13.77 6.67 12.11
CA LYS A 73 -15.08 6.08 12.42
C LYS A 73 -14.96 5.12 13.62
N GLU A 74 -15.89 5.20 14.55
CA GLU A 74 -15.81 4.51 15.84
C GLU A 74 -15.76 2.98 15.71
N ASP A 75 -16.45 2.40 14.74
CA ASP A 75 -16.42 0.97 14.44
C ASP A 75 -15.03 0.50 14.00
N VAL A 76 -14.40 1.22 13.07
CA VAL A 76 -13.04 0.94 12.60
C VAL A 76 -12.02 1.16 13.71
N LYS A 77 -12.15 2.25 14.47
CA LYS A 77 -11.29 2.56 15.63
C LYS A 77 -11.36 1.46 16.69
N CYS A 78 -12.58 1.01 17.03
CA CYS A 78 -12.77 -0.08 17.98
C CYS A 78 -12.10 -1.38 17.52
N GLU A 79 -12.24 -1.72 16.24
CA GLU A 79 -11.61 -2.89 15.65
C GLU A 79 -10.08 -2.81 15.73
N LEU A 80 -9.49 -1.70 15.30
CA LEU A 80 -8.03 -1.48 15.35
C LEU A 80 -7.49 -1.41 16.78
N SER A 81 -8.29 -0.88 17.72
CA SER A 81 -7.94 -0.88 19.15
C SER A 81 -7.89 -2.29 19.71
N CYS A 82 -8.86 -3.14 19.38
CA CYS A 82 -8.87 -4.54 19.80
C CYS A 82 -7.66 -5.34 19.27
N LEU A 83 -7.09 -4.92 18.15
CA LEU A 83 -5.88 -5.49 17.56
C LEU A 83 -4.58 -4.88 18.14
N GLY A 84 -4.69 -3.92 19.07
CA GLY A 84 -3.55 -3.26 19.71
C GLY A 84 -2.86 -2.20 18.84
N VAL A 85 -3.43 -1.84 17.69
CA VAL A 85 -2.81 -0.89 16.74
C VAL A 85 -2.67 0.49 17.36
N LEU A 86 -3.73 1.02 18.00
CA LEU A 86 -3.70 2.34 18.64
C LEU A 86 -2.66 2.42 19.75
N GLU A 87 -2.51 1.35 20.52
CA GLU A 87 -1.56 1.31 21.64
C GLU A 87 -0.11 1.26 21.15
N SER A 88 0.14 0.57 20.03
CA SER A 88 1.48 0.46 19.46
C SER A 88 2.07 1.81 19.03
N GLU A 89 1.23 2.77 18.61
CA GLU A 89 1.69 4.08 18.14
C GLU A 89 2.52 4.84 19.19
N LYS A 90 2.25 4.66 20.49
CA LYS A 90 3.03 5.27 21.57
C LYS A 90 4.53 4.94 21.58
N HIS A 91 4.88 3.86 20.87
CA HIS A 91 6.24 3.33 20.77
C HIS A 91 6.87 3.54 19.40
N LEU A 92 6.25 4.35 18.55
CA LEU A 92 6.65 4.59 17.16
C LEU A 92 7.02 6.05 16.92
N ASP A 93 7.85 6.27 15.91
CA ASP A 93 8.15 7.59 15.37
C ASP A 93 7.17 8.00 14.28
N GLY A 94 6.41 7.05 13.75
CA GLY A 94 5.32 7.29 12.83
C GLY A 94 4.50 6.03 12.54
N MET A 95 3.24 6.23 12.20
CA MET A 95 2.30 5.16 11.87
C MET A 95 1.45 5.51 10.66
N GLY A 96 1.28 4.54 9.76
CA GLY A 96 0.30 4.56 8.68
C GLY A 96 -0.66 3.38 8.81
N VAL A 97 -1.95 3.59 8.55
CA VAL A 97 -2.94 2.52 8.56
C VAL A 97 -3.73 2.52 7.26
N THR A 98 -3.69 1.39 6.56
CA THR A 98 -4.50 1.11 5.38
C THR A 98 -5.66 0.20 5.75
N TYR A 99 -6.87 0.59 5.40
CA TYR A 99 -8.08 -0.20 5.57
C TYR A 99 -8.71 -0.43 4.20
N GLU A 100 -8.87 -1.68 3.81
CA GLU A 100 -9.20 -2.10 2.44
C GLU A 100 -8.16 -1.57 1.43
N SER A 101 -8.55 -0.70 0.53
CA SER A 101 -7.67 -0.12 -0.51
C SER A 101 -7.18 1.30 -0.21
N GLU A 102 -7.49 1.85 0.96
CA GLU A 102 -7.21 3.26 1.26
C GLU A 102 -6.43 3.45 2.56
N VAL A 103 -5.47 4.36 2.54
CA VAL A 103 -4.83 4.84 3.77
C VAL A 103 -5.83 5.73 4.50
N ILE A 104 -6.21 5.33 5.72
CA ILE A 104 -7.21 6.03 6.54
C ILE A 104 -6.59 6.88 7.64
N TYR A 105 -5.40 6.51 8.09
CA TYR A 105 -4.69 7.18 9.17
C TYR A 105 -3.21 7.29 8.84
N HIS A 106 -2.63 8.44 9.14
CA HIS A 106 -1.19 8.66 9.04
C HIS A 106 -0.73 9.71 10.03
N ASN A 107 0.31 9.39 10.79
CA ASN A 107 0.96 10.30 11.72
C ASN A 107 2.46 10.07 11.75
N MET A 108 3.23 11.13 11.90
CA MET A 108 4.69 11.10 12.06
C MET A 108 5.12 12.26 12.96
N LEU A 109 6.10 12.03 13.82
CA LEU A 109 6.65 13.07 14.68
C LEU A 109 7.20 14.26 13.88
N GLU A 110 6.91 15.47 14.34
CA GLU A 110 7.34 16.71 13.67
C GLU A 110 8.86 16.81 13.55
N GLU A 111 9.61 16.33 14.55
CA GLU A 111 11.07 16.33 14.51
C GLU A 111 11.66 15.53 13.34
N LEU A 112 10.94 14.51 12.83
CA LEU A 112 11.38 13.77 11.64
C LEU A 112 11.11 14.55 10.36
N LYS A 113 10.03 15.34 10.32
CA LYS A 113 9.76 16.25 9.21
C LYS A 113 10.84 17.33 9.10
N GLU A 114 11.28 17.87 10.23
CA GLU A 114 12.38 18.83 10.31
C GLU A 114 13.71 18.24 9.79
N LYS A 115 13.92 16.94 9.96
CA LYS A 115 15.06 16.20 9.41
C LYS A 115 14.87 15.80 7.92
N ASN A 116 13.79 16.23 7.27
CA ASN A 116 13.40 15.85 5.90
C ASN A 116 13.17 14.34 5.69
N VAL A 117 12.80 13.63 6.74
CA VAL A 117 12.30 12.27 6.62
C VAL A 117 10.94 12.33 5.94
N ILE A 118 10.74 11.48 4.94
CA ILE A 118 9.45 11.32 4.28
C ILE A 118 8.88 9.97 4.72
N PHE A 119 7.68 10.00 5.28
CA PHE A 119 6.85 8.84 5.50
C PHE A 119 5.43 9.25 5.15
N THR A 120 4.85 8.66 4.12
CA THR A 120 3.53 9.00 3.61
C THR A 120 2.92 7.81 2.87
N SER A 121 1.69 7.92 2.37
CA SER A 121 1.12 6.90 1.48
C SER A 121 1.91 6.80 0.18
N ILE A 122 1.84 5.64 -0.47
CA ILE A 122 2.52 5.48 -1.77
C ILE A 122 1.96 6.47 -2.80
N GLU A 123 0.66 6.71 -2.81
CA GLU A 123 0.01 7.64 -3.74
C GLU A 123 0.55 9.06 -3.59
N GLU A 124 0.63 9.55 -2.35
CA GLU A 124 1.21 10.88 -2.07
C GLU A 124 2.70 10.92 -2.40
N GLY A 125 3.43 9.85 -2.10
CA GLY A 125 4.84 9.73 -2.43
C GLY A 125 5.11 9.83 -3.94
N LEU A 126 4.34 9.09 -4.75
CA LEU A 126 4.46 9.11 -6.21
C LEU A 126 4.10 10.48 -6.81
N LYS A 127 3.14 11.19 -6.21
CA LYS A 127 2.66 12.50 -6.66
C LYS A 127 3.58 13.64 -6.23
N ASN A 128 3.97 13.67 -4.96
CA ASN A 128 4.67 14.81 -4.37
C ASN A 128 6.19 14.72 -4.53
N TYR A 129 6.73 13.49 -4.74
CA TYR A 129 8.17 13.24 -4.90
C TYR A 129 8.50 12.45 -6.18
N PRO A 130 8.01 12.90 -7.36
CA PRO A 130 8.09 12.12 -8.60
C PRO A 130 9.54 11.84 -9.05
N ASP A 131 10.49 12.70 -8.74
CA ASP A 131 11.89 12.50 -9.13
C ASP A 131 12.53 11.35 -8.36
N ILE A 132 12.24 11.24 -7.06
CA ILE A 132 12.68 10.12 -6.22
C ILE A 132 11.92 8.86 -6.65
N ALA A 133 10.60 8.97 -6.78
CA ALA A 133 9.75 7.85 -7.15
C ALA A 133 10.18 7.20 -8.47
N LYS A 134 10.32 7.96 -9.55
CA LYS A 134 10.73 7.46 -10.87
C LYS A 134 12.10 6.78 -10.87
N LYS A 135 12.99 7.19 -9.97
CA LYS A 135 14.33 6.60 -9.86
C LYS A 135 14.29 5.19 -9.27
N TYR A 136 13.39 4.91 -8.32
CA TYR A 136 13.43 3.69 -7.54
C TYR A 136 12.20 2.78 -7.69
N PHE A 137 11.03 3.34 -8.04
CA PHE A 137 9.79 2.60 -8.13
C PHE A 137 9.85 1.47 -9.16
N GLY A 138 9.52 0.24 -8.73
CA GLY A 138 9.52 -0.95 -9.59
C GLY A 138 10.91 -1.42 -10.05
N LYS A 139 12.00 -0.97 -9.40
CA LYS A 139 13.38 -1.33 -9.79
C LYS A 139 13.87 -2.60 -9.12
N ILE A 140 13.47 -2.85 -7.87
CA ILE A 140 13.89 -4.06 -7.14
C ILE A 140 12.95 -5.22 -7.47
N VAL A 141 11.64 -5.04 -7.25
CA VAL A 141 10.64 -6.01 -7.69
C VAL A 141 10.05 -5.52 -9.00
N SER A 142 10.49 -6.13 -10.09
CA SER A 142 10.04 -5.78 -11.44
C SER A 142 8.61 -6.28 -11.67
N ASN A 143 7.81 -5.48 -12.37
CA ASN A 143 6.49 -5.90 -12.84
C ASN A 143 6.53 -6.99 -13.95
N ALA A 144 7.71 -7.40 -14.38
CA ALA A 144 7.92 -8.50 -15.32
C ALA A 144 8.53 -9.75 -14.65
N GLU A 145 8.72 -9.75 -13.32
CA GLU A 145 9.35 -10.85 -12.60
C GLU A 145 8.50 -12.11 -12.59
N ASN A 146 7.23 -11.97 -12.24
CA ASN A 146 6.26 -13.05 -12.26
C ASN A 146 4.83 -12.49 -12.35
N LYS A 147 3.85 -13.39 -12.56
CA LYS A 147 2.43 -13.00 -12.72
C LYS A 147 1.87 -12.21 -11.53
N PHE A 148 2.26 -12.52 -10.30
CA PHE A 148 1.77 -11.81 -9.10
C PHE A 148 2.42 -10.43 -8.94
N ALA A 149 3.71 -10.28 -9.26
CA ALA A 149 4.36 -8.98 -9.31
C ALA A 149 3.75 -8.07 -10.39
N ALA A 150 3.40 -8.66 -11.54
CA ALA A 150 2.67 -7.97 -12.60
C ALA A 150 1.26 -7.57 -12.16
N LEU A 151 0.52 -8.47 -11.49
CA LEU A 151 -0.80 -8.19 -10.91
C LEU A 151 -0.72 -7.02 -9.91
N ASN A 152 0.19 -7.09 -8.93
CA ASN A 152 0.39 -6.00 -7.98
C ASN A 152 0.68 -4.69 -8.69
N GLY A 153 1.61 -4.68 -9.66
CA GLY A 153 1.94 -3.49 -10.44
C GLY A 153 0.76 -2.87 -11.20
N SER A 154 -0.25 -3.69 -11.55
CA SER A 154 -1.44 -3.24 -12.28
C SER A 154 -2.46 -2.58 -11.37
N VAL A 155 -2.70 -3.14 -10.17
CA VAL A 155 -3.85 -2.81 -9.32
C VAL A 155 -3.48 -2.27 -7.95
N PHE A 156 -2.20 -2.01 -7.66
CA PHE A 156 -1.78 -1.59 -6.32
C PHE A 156 -2.59 -0.41 -5.79
N SER A 157 -2.90 -0.46 -4.51
CA SER A 157 -3.62 0.57 -3.77
C SER A 157 -3.19 0.54 -2.31
N GLY A 158 -2.81 1.69 -1.77
CA GLY A 158 -2.21 1.77 -0.44
C GLY A 158 -0.75 1.29 -0.41
N GLY A 159 -0.18 1.31 0.77
CA GLY A 159 1.23 1.10 1.01
C GLY A 159 1.96 2.37 1.39
N SER A 160 3.27 2.29 1.56
CA SER A 160 4.06 3.37 2.13
C SER A 160 5.15 3.85 1.20
N PHE A 161 5.38 5.16 1.24
CA PHE A 161 6.54 5.80 0.65
C PHE A 161 7.43 6.35 1.77
N ILE A 162 8.64 5.78 1.90
CA ILE A 162 9.58 6.13 2.98
C ILE A 162 10.90 6.56 2.35
N TYR A 163 11.37 7.73 2.75
CA TYR A 163 12.71 8.21 2.43
C TYR A 163 13.41 8.71 3.69
N ILE A 164 14.56 8.12 4.00
CA ILE A 164 15.42 8.52 5.10
C ILE A 164 16.65 9.20 4.48
N PRO A 165 16.86 10.52 4.72
CA PRO A 165 17.99 11.27 4.19
C PRO A 165 19.32 10.77 4.71
N PRO A 166 20.45 11.15 4.07
CA PRO A 166 21.78 10.76 4.53
C PRO A 166 22.05 11.19 5.98
N HIS A 167 22.82 10.36 6.70
CA HIS A 167 23.21 10.59 8.09
C HIS A 167 22.05 10.74 9.08
N THR A 168 20.90 10.15 8.78
CA THR A 168 19.69 10.23 9.63
C THR A 168 19.41 8.89 10.28
N LYS A 169 19.24 8.90 11.60
CA LYS A 169 18.89 7.73 12.39
C LYS A 169 17.58 7.98 13.12
N LEU A 170 16.68 6.99 13.06
CA LEU A 170 15.43 7.00 13.79
C LEU A 170 15.63 6.23 15.11
N ASP A 171 15.11 6.78 16.20
CA ASP A 171 15.23 6.17 17.53
C ASP A 171 14.20 5.06 17.75
N ARG A 172 13.02 5.21 17.14
CA ARG A 172 11.91 4.25 17.22
C ARG A 172 11.45 3.86 15.82
N PRO A 173 10.73 2.73 15.68
CA PRO A 173 10.27 2.26 14.37
C PRO A 173 9.26 3.20 13.72
N LEU A 174 9.20 3.16 12.37
CA LEU A 174 8.00 3.49 11.61
C LEU A 174 7.18 2.22 11.39
N GLN A 175 5.87 2.33 11.43
CA GLN A 175 4.98 1.18 11.22
C GLN A 175 3.92 1.47 10.17
N SER A 176 3.68 0.51 9.28
CA SER A 176 2.47 0.46 8.45
C SER A 176 1.63 -0.75 8.83
N TYR A 177 0.33 -0.52 8.96
CA TYR A 177 -0.62 -1.56 9.31
C TYR A 177 -1.69 -1.69 8.23
N PHE A 178 -1.93 -2.92 7.77
CA PHE A 178 -2.86 -3.23 6.68
C PHE A 178 -4.00 -4.10 7.22
N ARG A 179 -5.23 -3.69 6.93
CA ARG A 179 -6.43 -4.42 7.33
C ARG A 179 -7.32 -4.69 6.13
N ILE A 180 -7.54 -5.97 5.83
CA ILE A 180 -8.60 -6.44 4.94
C ILE A 180 -9.80 -6.78 5.81
N ASN A 181 -10.99 -6.31 5.47
CA ASN A 181 -12.21 -6.61 6.22
C ASN A 181 -13.38 -7.08 5.34
N SER A 182 -13.21 -7.11 4.02
CA SER A 182 -14.25 -7.50 3.08
C SER A 182 -13.98 -8.88 2.47
N ARG A 183 -15.07 -9.64 2.25
CA ARG A 183 -15.00 -10.94 1.57
C ARG A 183 -14.64 -10.78 0.10
N GLY A 184 -13.84 -11.70 -0.44
CA GLY A 184 -13.40 -11.67 -1.83
C GLY A 184 -12.49 -10.51 -2.19
N MET A 185 -12.07 -9.74 -1.18
CA MET A 185 -11.19 -8.59 -1.35
C MET A 185 -9.73 -9.04 -1.56
N GLY A 186 -9.09 -8.45 -2.56
CA GLY A 186 -7.64 -8.42 -2.67
C GLY A 186 -7.08 -7.11 -2.12
N GLN A 187 -6.03 -7.17 -1.33
CA GLN A 187 -5.25 -6.01 -0.90
C GLN A 187 -3.88 -6.07 -1.56
N PHE A 188 -3.57 -5.05 -2.34
CA PHE A 188 -2.39 -4.99 -3.21
C PHE A 188 -1.60 -3.74 -2.89
N GLU A 189 -1.10 -3.63 -1.69
CA GLU A 189 -0.25 -2.51 -1.30
C GLU A 189 1.11 -2.57 -1.99
N ARG A 190 1.73 -1.39 -2.09
CA ARG A 190 3.08 -1.26 -2.59
C ARG A 190 3.88 -0.32 -1.71
N THR A 191 4.91 -0.86 -1.07
CA THR A 191 5.78 -0.09 -0.18
C THR A 191 7.11 0.17 -0.87
N LEU A 192 7.55 1.45 -0.88
CA LEU A 192 8.85 1.89 -1.36
C LEU A 192 9.65 2.49 -0.21
N ILE A 193 10.72 1.82 0.17
CA ILE A 193 11.62 2.25 1.25
C ILE A 193 12.97 2.62 0.64
N ILE A 194 13.42 3.83 0.90
CA ILE A 194 14.70 4.37 0.46
C ILE A 194 15.43 4.87 1.70
N VAL A 195 16.54 4.23 2.03
CA VAL A 195 17.43 4.63 3.13
C VAL A 195 18.74 5.06 2.52
N ASP A 196 19.08 6.32 2.67
CA ASP A 196 20.27 6.90 2.07
C ASP A 196 21.53 6.62 2.92
N ASP A 197 22.69 7.05 2.46
CA ASP A 197 24.00 6.72 3.04
C ASP A 197 24.10 7.08 4.53
N TYR A 198 24.66 6.16 5.33
CA TYR A 198 24.89 6.32 6.77
C TYR A 198 23.64 6.55 7.60
N SER A 199 22.49 6.06 7.15
CA SER A 199 21.19 6.20 7.81
C SER A 199 20.67 4.86 8.30
N ASP A 200 19.86 4.89 9.36
CA ASP A 200 19.24 3.70 9.96
C ASP A 200 17.72 3.87 9.99
N LEU A 201 17.00 2.81 9.62
CA LEU A 201 15.55 2.69 9.74
C LEU A 201 15.18 1.33 10.34
N HIS A 202 14.34 1.34 11.35
CA HIS A 202 13.57 0.18 11.76
C HIS A 202 12.13 0.36 11.25
N TYR A 203 11.69 -0.53 10.38
CA TYR A 203 10.35 -0.53 9.81
C TYR A 203 9.60 -1.79 10.21
N ILE A 204 8.36 -1.62 10.65
CA ILE A 204 7.46 -2.70 11.04
C ILE A 204 6.27 -2.69 10.09
N GLU A 205 5.96 -3.83 9.51
CA GLU A 205 4.76 -4.03 8.71
C GLU A 205 3.89 -5.09 9.36
N GLY A 206 2.61 -4.77 9.53
CA GLY A 206 1.64 -5.69 10.08
C GLY A 206 0.42 -5.77 9.17
N CYS A 207 -0.11 -6.97 8.99
CA CYS A 207 -1.35 -7.17 8.26
C CYS A 207 -2.27 -8.13 8.99
N THR A 208 -3.57 -7.88 8.85
CA THR A 208 -4.61 -8.79 9.39
C THR A 208 -5.80 -8.86 8.46
N ALA A 209 -6.43 -10.02 8.46
CA ALA A 209 -7.70 -10.26 7.79
C ALA A 209 -8.59 -11.14 8.68
N PRO A 210 -9.92 -11.00 8.65
CA PRO A 210 -10.81 -11.98 9.25
C PRO A 210 -10.71 -13.31 8.52
N THR A 211 -11.08 -14.38 9.22
CA THR A 211 -11.22 -15.69 8.58
C THR A 211 -12.57 -15.77 7.85
N TYR A 212 -12.53 -15.89 6.54
CA TYR A 212 -13.69 -16.09 5.70
C TYR A 212 -13.66 -17.48 5.05
N THR A 213 -14.80 -17.91 4.52
CA THR A 213 -14.92 -19.14 3.72
C THR A 213 -14.38 -18.95 2.30
N GLU A 214 -14.40 -17.71 1.80
CA GLU A 214 -13.86 -17.31 0.52
C GLU A 214 -12.39 -16.87 0.68
N SER A 215 -11.60 -17.10 -0.37
CA SER A 215 -10.20 -16.71 -0.38
C SER A 215 -10.02 -15.19 -0.48
N SER A 216 -9.07 -14.63 0.27
CA SER A 216 -8.55 -13.28 0.10
C SER A 216 -7.19 -13.34 -0.56
N LEU A 217 -6.84 -12.33 -1.34
CA LEU A 217 -5.52 -12.15 -1.95
C LEU A 217 -4.80 -11.00 -1.23
N HIS A 218 -3.61 -11.30 -0.70
CA HIS A 218 -2.74 -10.29 -0.11
C HIS A 218 -1.31 -10.45 -0.63
#